data_3f8495f30b439301df6507cb6e3ffd50
#
_entry.id   3f8495f30b439301df6507cb6e3ffd50
#
_cell.length_a   1.000
_cell.length_b   1.000
_cell.length_c   1.000
_cell.angle_alpha   90.00
_cell.angle_beta   90.00
_cell.angle_gamma   90.00
#
_symmetry.space_group_name_H-M   'P 1'
#
loop_
_entity.id
_entity.type
_entity.pdbx_description
1 polymer ?
#
loop_
_entity_poly.entity_id
_entity_poly.type
_entity_poly.pdbx_seq_one_letter_code
_entity_poly.pdbx_strand_id
1 'polypeptide(L)'
;MFQVKNLTVTHKKDLTTLIEGLSFTLSPGDRAAVIGEEGNGKSTLLRLLYNPASVEPYAEWSGEIVDQGLRKGFLAQELSPDELALPVWAFCQGVPAFEGADPKALDRAARQVGLDAGLFWDDRPMSTLSGGERVKLRLALLLLDEPDVLLLDEPSNDLDVATLGWLEGFLLGCKVPVLYISHDEPLLEHTANVIIHLERLRRRTAPRCTVARTGYVQYVEQRAAGFARQEQNARKERAEFDAKLDKFRQIRNKVEHQQAVITRQDPHGGRLLKKKMHAVQSMGRRFERE
;
A
#
# COMPACT_ATOMS: atom_id res chain seq x y z
N MET A 1 20.96 -6.72 -2.98
CA MET A 1 19.94 -6.43 -1.95
C MET A 1 19.28 -5.11 -2.31
N PHE A 2 17.97 -5.08 -2.46
CA PHE A 2 17.22 -3.87 -2.80
C PHE A 2 16.58 -3.31 -1.52
N GLN A 3 16.89 -2.07 -1.17
CA GLN A 3 16.44 -1.46 0.09
C GLN A 3 15.90 -0.05 -0.13
N VAL A 4 14.81 0.26 0.54
CA VAL A 4 14.18 1.59 0.62
C VAL A 4 14.21 2.05 2.07
N LYS A 5 14.63 3.30 2.31
CA LYS A 5 14.74 3.88 3.65
C LYS A 5 14.02 5.22 3.72
N ASN A 6 13.07 5.30 4.62
CA ASN A 6 12.34 6.54 4.96
C ASN A 6 11.82 7.30 3.73
N LEU A 7 11.28 6.56 2.75
CA LEU A 7 10.79 7.13 1.50
C LEU A 7 9.50 7.90 1.74
N THR A 8 9.48 9.16 1.35
CA THR A 8 8.31 10.03 1.34
C THR A 8 8.08 10.54 -0.08
N VAL A 9 6.85 10.47 -0.56
CA VAL A 9 6.47 10.90 -1.92
C VAL A 9 5.27 11.84 -1.81
N THR A 10 5.40 13.03 -2.40
CA THR A 10 4.37 14.07 -2.39
C THR A 10 4.05 14.49 -3.82
N HIS A 11 2.78 14.55 -4.17
CA HIS A 11 2.32 14.99 -5.47
C HIS A 11 2.43 16.51 -5.59
N LYS A 12 3.06 17.03 -6.69
CA LYS A 12 3.36 18.46 -6.85
C LYS A 12 2.13 19.35 -7.04
N LYS A 13 1.09 18.82 -7.68
CA LYS A 13 -0.07 19.63 -8.09
C LYS A 13 -0.92 20.07 -6.90
N ASP A 14 -1.13 19.20 -5.93
CA ASP A 14 -2.02 19.41 -4.78
C ASP A 14 -1.32 19.27 -3.43
N LEU A 15 0.02 19.09 -3.45
CA LEU A 15 0.86 18.88 -2.29
C LEU A 15 0.41 17.71 -1.39
N THR A 16 -0.31 16.75 -2.00
CA THR A 16 -0.80 15.58 -1.28
C THR A 16 0.34 14.59 -1.08
N THR A 17 0.63 14.25 0.18
CA THR A 17 1.56 13.17 0.50
C THR A 17 0.91 11.83 0.17
N LEU A 18 1.51 11.08 -0.75
CA LEU A 18 1.06 9.75 -1.17
C LEU A 18 1.64 8.66 -0.26
N ILE A 19 2.92 8.79 0.06
CA ILE A 19 3.70 7.82 0.84
C ILE A 19 4.48 8.62 1.88
N GLU A 20 4.52 8.14 3.12
CA GLU A 20 5.25 8.79 4.22
C GLU A 20 6.08 7.77 4.98
N GLY A 21 7.39 7.98 5.02
CA GLY A 21 8.34 7.23 5.84
C GLY A 21 8.45 5.73 5.51
N LEU A 22 8.13 5.33 4.27
CA LEU A 22 8.17 3.92 3.87
C LEU A 22 9.61 3.38 3.90
N SER A 23 9.79 2.27 4.61
CA SER A 23 11.08 1.57 4.68
C SER A 23 10.86 0.06 4.55
N PHE A 24 11.59 -0.57 3.62
CA PHE A 24 11.57 -2.01 3.44
C PHE A 24 12.83 -2.50 2.74
N THR A 25 13.03 -3.82 2.79
CA THR A 25 14.12 -4.50 2.11
C THR A 25 13.57 -5.70 1.37
N LEU A 26 14.03 -5.92 0.14
CA LEU A 26 13.73 -7.12 -0.64
C LEU A 26 14.96 -8.01 -0.74
N SER A 27 14.76 -9.28 -0.47
CA SER A 27 15.75 -10.35 -0.54
C SER A 27 15.34 -11.38 -1.60
N PRO A 28 16.27 -12.17 -2.14
CA PRO A 28 15.93 -13.29 -3.03
C PRO A 28 14.80 -14.16 -2.45
N GLY A 29 13.79 -14.47 -3.27
CA GLY A 29 12.60 -15.22 -2.86
C GLY A 29 11.48 -14.38 -2.19
N ASP A 30 11.71 -13.09 -1.93
CA ASP A 30 10.62 -12.20 -1.51
C ASP A 30 9.67 -11.92 -2.68
N ARG A 31 8.40 -12.10 -2.42
CA ARG A 31 7.27 -11.72 -3.30
C ARG A 31 6.44 -10.71 -2.54
N ALA A 32 6.83 -9.44 -2.71
CA ALA A 32 6.25 -8.33 -1.99
C ALA A 32 5.05 -7.77 -2.77
N ALA A 33 3.87 -7.91 -2.22
CA ALA A 33 2.65 -7.34 -2.77
C ALA A 33 2.41 -5.94 -2.22
N VAL A 34 2.26 -4.96 -3.12
CA VAL A 34 1.84 -3.59 -2.78
C VAL A 34 0.33 -3.50 -2.91
N ILE A 35 -0.35 -3.32 -1.79
CA ILE A 35 -1.80 -3.23 -1.71
C ILE A 35 -2.25 -1.85 -1.22
N GLY A 36 -3.50 -1.52 -1.48
CA GLY A 36 -4.12 -0.24 -1.06
C GLY A 36 -5.17 0.24 -2.05
N GLU A 37 -5.97 1.23 -1.67
CA GLU A 37 -6.99 1.83 -2.55
C GLU A 37 -6.36 2.48 -3.79
N GLU A 38 -7.17 2.68 -4.84
CA GLU A 38 -6.76 3.46 -6.01
C GLU A 38 -6.35 4.88 -5.61
N GLY A 39 -5.36 5.41 -6.30
CA GLY A 39 -4.81 6.74 -6.02
C GLY A 39 -3.91 6.85 -4.78
N ASN A 40 -3.62 5.75 -4.07
CA ASN A 40 -2.69 5.76 -2.93
C ASN A 40 -1.20 5.76 -3.31
N GLY A 41 -0.88 5.90 -4.61
CA GLY A 41 0.50 6.03 -5.07
C GLY A 41 1.23 4.71 -5.33
N LYS A 42 0.52 3.57 -5.47
CA LYS A 42 1.13 2.26 -5.74
C LYS A 42 2.00 2.27 -7.01
N SER A 43 1.42 2.64 -8.15
CA SER A 43 2.16 2.72 -9.43
C SER A 43 3.24 3.80 -9.41
N THR A 44 3.00 4.91 -8.69
CA THR A 44 4.02 5.95 -8.47
C THR A 44 5.22 5.37 -7.71
N LEU A 45 4.98 4.53 -6.70
CA LEU A 45 6.05 3.83 -5.98
C LEU A 45 6.88 2.96 -6.93
N LEU A 46 6.24 2.10 -7.72
CA LEU A 46 6.98 1.21 -8.63
C LEU A 46 7.79 1.99 -9.67
N ARG A 47 7.20 3.03 -10.28
CA ARG A 47 7.89 3.90 -11.24
C ARG A 47 9.07 4.62 -10.60
N LEU A 48 8.90 5.15 -9.39
CA LEU A 48 9.98 5.80 -8.63
C LEU A 48 11.13 4.83 -8.36
N LEU A 49 10.83 3.60 -7.94
CA LEU A 49 11.84 2.58 -7.66
C LEU A 49 12.55 2.11 -8.92
N TYR A 50 11.85 2.08 -10.05
CA TYR A 50 12.45 1.75 -11.34
C TYR A 50 13.35 2.87 -11.86
N ASN A 51 12.80 4.06 -12.01
CA ASN A 51 13.49 5.24 -12.52
C ASN A 51 12.97 6.51 -11.83
N PRO A 52 13.70 7.07 -10.86
CA PRO A 52 13.29 8.28 -10.15
C PRO A 52 12.97 9.46 -11.05
N ALA A 53 13.70 9.65 -12.15
CA ALA A 53 13.47 10.74 -13.10
C ALA A 53 12.07 10.69 -13.75
N SER A 54 11.46 9.49 -13.85
CA SER A 54 10.14 9.33 -14.46
C SER A 54 9.02 9.93 -13.64
N VAL A 55 9.20 10.13 -12.34
CA VAL A 55 8.18 10.71 -11.43
C VAL A 55 8.42 12.18 -11.12
N GLU A 56 9.61 12.70 -11.35
CA GLU A 56 9.96 14.12 -11.11
C GLU A 56 9.02 15.16 -11.73
N PRO A 57 8.42 14.94 -12.91
CA PRO A 57 7.49 15.90 -13.50
C PRO A 57 6.23 16.16 -12.63
N TYR A 58 5.78 15.16 -11.85
CA TYR A 58 4.52 15.24 -11.12
C TYR A 58 4.62 14.96 -9.61
N ALA A 59 5.75 14.44 -9.13
CA ALA A 59 5.95 14.16 -7.70
C ALA A 59 7.33 14.61 -7.22
N GLU A 60 7.40 14.97 -5.94
CA GLU A 60 8.63 15.16 -5.19
C GLU A 60 8.82 13.99 -4.25
N TRP A 61 10.05 13.61 -4.02
CA TRP A 61 10.36 12.53 -3.11
C TRP A 61 11.59 12.81 -2.26
N SER A 62 11.67 12.17 -1.11
CA SER A 62 12.81 12.18 -0.20
C SER A 62 13.01 10.81 0.41
N GLY A 63 14.17 10.56 0.99
CA GLY A 63 14.56 9.25 1.50
C GLY A 63 15.71 8.66 0.69
N GLU A 64 15.99 7.38 0.86
CA GLU A 64 17.10 6.70 0.21
C GLU A 64 16.62 5.40 -0.46
N ILE A 65 17.02 5.21 -1.73
CA ILE A 65 16.85 3.96 -2.49
C ILE A 65 18.24 3.39 -2.71
N VAL A 66 18.51 2.23 -2.09
CA VAL A 66 19.80 1.53 -2.19
C VAL A 66 19.59 0.32 -3.08
N ASP A 67 19.99 0.43 -4.33
CA ASP A 67 19.89 -0.63 -5.33
C ASP A 67 21.26 -1.15 -5.81
N GLN A 68 22.36 -0.49 -5.41
CA GLN A 68 23.73 -0.91 -5.71
C GLN A 68 23.97 -1.24 -7.19
N GLY A 69 23.29 -0.56 -8.11
CA GLY A 69 23.37 -0.82 -9.53
C GLY A 69 22.68 -2.11 -10.01
N LEU A 70 21.71 -2.62 -9.25
CA LEU A 70 20.90 -3.76 -9.64
C LEU A 70 20.14 -3.48 -10.95
N ARG A 71 20.10 -4.47 -11.83
CA ARG A 71 19.26 -4.45 -13.03
C ARG A 71 17.82 -4.66 -12.60
N LYS A 72 16.97 -3.68 -12.92
CA LYS A 72 15.57 -3.68 -12.56
C LYS A 72 14.70 -3.98 -13.78
N GLY A 73 13.93 -5.08 -13.73
CA GLY A 73 12.89 -5.34 -14.73
C GLY A 73 11.60 -4.65 -14.32
N PHE A 74 11.01 -3.84 -15.20
CA PHE A 74 9.76 -3.14 -14.93
C PHE A 74 8.68 -3.47 -15.95
N LEU A 75 7.58 -4.07 -15.48
CA LEU A 75 6.36 -4.29 -16.24
C LEU A 75 5.36 -3.20 -15.89
N ALA A 76 5.12 -2.25 -16.81
CA ALA A 76 4.09 -1.24 -16.64
C ALA A 76 2.69 -1.86 -16.79
N GLN A 77 1.69 -1.26 -16.18
CA GLN A 77 0.29 -1.71 -16.20
C GLN A 77 -0.24 -1.82 -17.63
N GLU A 78 -0.06 -0.77 -18.43
CA GLU A 78 -0.56 -0.68 -19.80
C GLU A 78 0.54 -0.33 -20.78
N LEU A 79 0.35 -0.69 -22.03
CA LEU A 79 1.10 -0.19 -23.17
C LEU A 79 0.44 1.08 -23.71
N SER A 80 1.24 2.00 -24.22
CA SER A 80 0.73 3.17 -24.90
C SER A 80 -0.02 2.79 -26.20
N PRO A 81 -0.93 3.65 -26.69
CA PRO A 81 -1.59 3.41 -27.98
C PRO A 81 -0.61 3.20 -29.13
N ASP A 82 0.51 3.90 -29.12
CA ASP A 82 1.56 3.77 -30.13
C ASP A 82 2.22 2.39 -30.06
N GLU A 83 2.56 1.91 -28.86
CA GLU A 83 3.12 0.56 -28.66
C GLU A 83 2.12 -0.54 -29.06
N LEU A 84 0.81 -0.37 -28.78
CA LEU A 84 -0.24 -1.31 -29.16
C LEU A 84 -0.41 -1.39 -30.68
N ALA A 85 -0.10 -0.33 -31.41
CA ALA A 85 -0.17 -0.29 -32.87
C ALA A 85 1.03 -0.94 -33.56
N LEU A 86 2.16 -1.11 -32.85
CA LEU A 86 3.35 -1.74 -33.43
C LEU A 86 3.12 -3.22 -33.73
N PRO A 87 3.69 -3.76 -34.84
CA PRO A 87 3.86 -5.19 -35.00
C PRO A 87 4.68 -5.77 -33.83
N VAL A 88 4.39 -7.01 -33.45
CA VAL A 88 5.06 -7.66 -32.31
C VAL A 88 6.59 -7.64 -32.49
N TRP A 89 7.09 -7.98 -33.67
CA TRP A 89 8.53 -7.96 -33.96
C TRP A 89 9.14 -6.57 -33.78
N ALA A 90 8.43 -5.52 -34.20
CA ALA A 90 8.93 -4.15 -34.07
C ALA A 90 8.94 -3.69 -32.61
N PHE A 91 7.93 -4.08 -31.81
CA PHE A 91 7.91 -3.88 -30.39
C PHE A 91 9.10 -4.57 -29.70
N CYS A 92 9.39 -5.83 -30.07
CA CYS A 92 10.53 -6.58 -29.53
C CYS A 92 11.86 -5.91 -29.87
N GLN A 93 12.05 -5.45 -31.09
CA GLN A 93 13.27 -4.75 -31.53
C GLN A 93 13.49 -3.41 -30.78
N GLY A 94 12.43 -2.78 -30.29
CA GLY A 94 12.56 -1.60 -29.45
C GLY A 94 13.16 -1.86 -28.06
N VAL A 95 13.34 -3.13 -27.68
CA VAL A 95 13.94 -3.52 -26.40
C VAL A 95 15.44 -3.81 -26.59
N PRO A 96 16.35 -3.04 -25.98
CA PRO A 96 17.82 -3.19 -26.22
C PRO A 96 18.35 -4.60 -25.95
N ALA A 97 17.81 -5.27 -24.92
CA ALA A 97 18.19 -6.63 -24.56
C ALA A 97 17.82 -7.66 -25.67
N PHE A 98 16.80 -7.36 -26.48
CA PHE A 98 16.38 -8.22 -27.58
C PHE A 98 17.33 -8.14 -28.79
N GLU A 99 17.80 -6.94 -29.15
CA GLU A 99 18.73 -6.77 -30.28
C GLU A 99 20.06 -7.51 -30.08
N GLY A 100 20.53 -7.60 -28.83
CA GLY A 100 21.77 -8.30 -28.44
C GLY A 100 21.62 -9.77 -28.13
N ALA A 101 20.37 -10.30 -28.08
CA ALA A 101 20.11 -11.66 -27.62
C ALA A 101 20.45 -12.70 -28.72
N ASP A 102 21.12 -13.77 -28.33
CA ASP A 102 21.28 -14.93 -29.18
C ASP A 102 19.97 -15.75 -29.28
N PRO A 103 19.76 -16.54 -30.33
CA PRO A 103 18.54 -17.35 -30.48
C PRO A 103 18.26 -18.31 -29.32
N LYS A 104 19.28 -18.78 -28.61
CA LYS A 104 19.13 -19.65 -27.46
C LYS A 104 18.65 -18.88 -26.23
N ALA A 105 19.06 -17.63 -26.08
CA ALA A 105 18.55 -16.76 -25.03
C ALA A 105 17.07 -16.42 -25.24
N LEU A 106 16.67 -16.10 -26.47
CA LEU A 106 15.27 -15.87 -26.85
C LEU A 106 14.40 -17.11 -26.58
N ASP A 107 14.85 -18.27 -27.03
CA ASP A 107 14.16 -19.55 -26.81
C ASP A 107 14.02 -19.88 -25.33
N ARG A 108 15.06 -19.62 -24.52
CA ARG A 108 15.03 -19.78 -23.06
C ARG A 108 14.03 -18.86 -22.40
N ALA A 109 14.05 -17.56 -22.74
CA ALA A 109 13.13 -16.57 -22.21
C ALA A 109 11.66 -16.93 -22.56
N ALA A 110 11.39 -17.30 -23.80
CA ALA A 110 10.08 -17.75 -24.22
C ALA A 110 9.59 -18.97 -23.41
N ARG A 111 10.43 -19.99 -23.24
CA ARG A 111 10.09 -21.18 -22.45
C ARG A 111 9.84 -20.88 -20.98
N GLN A 112 10.58 -19.96 -20.37
CA GLN A 112 10.38 -19.57 -18.96
C GLN A 112 8.99 -19.01 -18.70
N VAL A 113 8.39 -18.37 -19.70
CA VAL A 113 7.05 -17.80 -19.60
C VAL A 113 5.97 -18.66 -20.32
N GLY A 114 6.36 -19.80 -20.88
CA GLY A 114 5.45 -20.67 -21.62
C GLY A 114 4.91 -20.00 -22.90
N LEU A 115 5.78 -19.33 -23.65
CA LEU A 115 5.49 -18.65 -24.90
C LEU A 115 6.12 -19.41 -26.07
N ASP A 116 5.48 -19.36 -27.24
CA ASP A 116 6.14 -19.79 -28.48
C ASP A 116 7.15 -18.72 -28.92
N ALA A 117 8.43 -19.08 -29.09
CA ALA A 117 9.46 -18.16 -29.53
C ALA A 117 9.18 -17.54 -30.92
N GLY A 118 8.37 -18.19 -31.76
CA GLY A 118 7.91 -17.63 -33.03
C GLY A 118 7.15 -16.32 -32.88
N LEU A 119 6.51 -16.10 -31.72
CA LEU A 119 5.78 -14.86 -31.46
C LEU A 119 6.66 -13.62 -31.48
N PHE A 120 7.94 -13.71 -31.16
CA PHE A 120 8.86 -12.55 -31.22
C PHE A 120 8.98 -11.95 -32.64
N TRP A 121 8.65 -12.73 -33.66
CA TRP A 121 8.80 -12.35 -35.06
C TRP A 121 7.46 -12.16 -35.78
N ASP A 122 6.36 -12.12 -35.02
CA ASP A 122 5.01 -11.99 -35.58
C ASP A 122 4.76 -10.58 -36.12
N ASP A 123 4.15 -10.49 -37.30
CA ASP A 123 3.78 -9.23 -37.95
C ASP A 123 2.45 -8.64 -37.42
N ARG A 124 1.72 -9.41 -36.59
CA ARG A 124 0.45 -8.92 -36.00
C ARG A 124 0.71 -7.73 -35.09
N PRO A 125 -0.19 -6.74 -35.07
CA PRO A 125 -0.12 -5.66 -34.07
C PRO A 125 -0.20 -6.19 -32.62
N MET A 126 0.52 -5.58 -31.69
CA MET A 126 0.48 -5.89 -30.27
C MET A 126 -0.95 -5.86 -29.69
N SER A 127 -1.82 -5.02 -30.24
CA SER A 127 -3.24 -4.92 -29.83
C SER A 127 -4.04 -6.19 -30.12
N THR A 128 -3.61 -7.05 -31.04
CA THR A 128 -4.31 -8.31 -31.40
C THR A 128 -3.93 -9.48 -30.49
N LEU A 129 -2.89 -9.33 -29.71
CA LEU A 129 -2.51 -10.33 -28.72
C LEU A 129 -3.54 -10.38 -27.59
N SER A 130 -3.82 -11.57 -27.08
CA SER A 130 -4.55 -11.72 -25.81
C SER A 130 -3.81 -11.05 -24.66
N GLY A 131 -4.52 -10.70 -23.58
CA GLY A 131 -3.88 -10.15 -22.36
C GLY A 131 -2.74 -11.04 -21.87
N GLY A 132 -2.96 -12.35 -21.84
CA GLY A 132 -1.95 -13.33 -21.43
C GLY A 132 -0.72 -13.37 -22.35
N GLU A 133 -0.92 -13.38 -23.70
CA GLU A 133 0.21 -13.32 -24.64
C GLU A 133 1.02 -12.04 -24.45
N ARG A 134 0.36 -10.89 -24.27
CA ARG A 134 1.04 -9.61 -24.04
C ARG A 134 1.89 -9.60 -22.76
N VAL A 135 1.33 -10.09 -21.66
CA VAL A 135 2.06 -10.15 -20.38
C VAL A 135 3.22 -11.11 -20.46
N LYS A 136 3.05 -12.30 -21.06
CA LYS A 136 4.10 -13.28 -21.25
C LYS A 136 5.21 -12.75 -22.15
N LEU A 137 4.87 -12.13 -23.27
CA LEU A 137 5.84 -11.53 -24.20
C LEU A 137 6.70 -10.47 -23.49
N ARG A 138 6.04 -9.55 -22.78
CA ARG A 138 6.74 -8.47 -22.05
C ARG A 138 7.63 -9.03 -20.95
N LEU A 139 7.17 -10.05 -20.21
CA LEU A 139 8.00 -10.72 -19.20
C LEU A 139 9.18 -11.45 -19.85
N ALA A 140 9.00 -12.15 -20.99
CA ALA A 140 10.10 -12.78 -21.72
C ALA A 140 11.18 -11.75 -22.08
N LEU A 141 10.77 -10.59 -22.60
CA LEU A 141 11.69 -9.50 -22.96
C LEU A 141 12.43 -8.95 -21.74
N LEU A 142 11.75 -8.78 -20.60
CA LEU A 142 12.39 -8.35 -19.34
C LEU A 142 13.41 -9.37 -18.84
N LEU A 143 13.13 -10.67 -18.99
CA LEU A 143 14.03 -11.74 -18.54
C LEU A 143 15.31 -11.85 -19.40
N LEU A 144 15.33 -11.32 -20.64
CA LEU A 144 16.54 -11.25 -21.46
C LEU A 144 17.64 -10.40 -20.82
N ASP A 145 17.27 -9.36 -20.09
CA ASP A 145 18.21 -8.49 -19.36
C ASP A 145 18.68 -9.11 -18.02
N GLU A 146 18.26 -10.33 -17.72
CA GLU A 146 18.59 -11.03 -16.47
C GLU A 146 18.45 -10.12 -15.23
N PRO A 147 17.25 -9.61 -14.93
CA PRO A 147 17.05 -8.63 -13.87
C PRO A 147 17.35 -9.20 -12.49
N ASP A 148 17.90 -8.37 -11.60
CA ASP A 148 18.17 -8.69 -10.20
C ASP A 148 16.94 -8.47 -9.31
N VAL A 149 15.93 -7.73 -9.80
CA VAL A 149 14.63 -7.49 -9.17
C VAL A 149 13.56 -7.24 -10.24
N LEU A 150 12.35 -7.76 -10.02
CA LEU A 150 11.19 -7.51 -10.86
C LEU A 150 10.22 -6.57 -10.16
N LEU A 151 9.76 -5.56 -10.89
CA LEU A 151 8.75 -4.58 -10.49
C LEU A 151 7.56 -4.72 -11.43
N LEU A 152 6.42 -5.24 -10.96
CA LEU A 152 5.28 -5.57 -11.82
C LEU A 152 4.05 -4.75 -11.41
N ASP A 153 3.58 -3.87 -12.30
CA ASP A 153 2.42 -3.01 -12.07
C ASP A 153 1.18 -3.66 -12.66
N GLU A 154 0.30 -4.22 -11.81
CA GLU A 154 -0.96 -4.90 -12.15
C GLU A 154 -0.80 -6.00 -13.23
N PRO A 155 0.11 -6.97 -13.05
CA PRO A 155 0.37 -8.00 -14.07
C PRO A 155 -0.81 -8.96 -14.29
N SER A 156 -1.79 -8.96 -13.40
CA SER A 156 -2.99 -9.81 -13.46
C SER A 156 -4.15 -9.20 -14.24
N ASN A 157 -4.07 -7.94 -14.63
CA ASN A 157 -5.15 -7.27 -15.35
C ASN A 157 -5.39 -7.91 -16.72
N ASP A 158 -6.68 -8.07 -17.08
CA ASP A 158 -7.13 -8.65 -18.37
C ASP A 158 -6.66 -10.09 -18.63
N LEU A 159 -6.28 -10.84 -17.58
CA LEU A 159 -5.90 -12.24 -17.71
C LEU A 159 -7.11 -13.18 -17.48
N ASP A 160 -7.17 -14.23 -18.29
CA ASP A 160 -8.06 -15.35 -18.02
C ASP A 160 -7.55 -16.24 -16.87
N VAL A 161 -8.41 -17.10 -16.36
CA VAL A 161 -8.11 -17.98 -15.20
C VAL A 161 -6.90 -18.88 -15.46
N ALA A 162 -6.71 -19.38 -16.68
CA ALA A 162 -5.59 -20.24 -17.01
C ALA A 162 -4.27 -19.46 -16.99
N THR A 163 -4.28 -18.23 -17.50
CA THR A 163 -3.12 -17.35 -17.49
C THR A 163 -2.81 -16.84 -16.08
N LEU A 164 -3.82 -16.59 -15.24
CA LEU A 164 -3.61 -16.27 -13.82
C LEU A 164 -2.90 -17.42 -13.09
N GLY A 165 -3.32 -18.67 -13.29
CA GLY A 165 -2.63 -19.83 -12.71
C GLY A 165 -1.19 -19.97 -13.20
N TRP A 166 -0.92 -19.62 -14.48
CA TRP A 166 0.45 -19.53 -14.99
C TRP A 166 1.24 -18.42 -14.28
N LEU A 167 0.66 -17.21 -14.11
CA LEU A 167 1.31 -16.08 -13.43
C LEU A 167 1.66 -16.42 -11.97
N GLU A 168 0.76 -17.10 -11.26
CA GLU A 168 1.06 -17.61 -9.92
C GLU A 168 2.29 -18.52 -9.92
N GLY A 169 2.32 -19.52 -10.82
CA GLY A 169 3.44 -20.43 -10.98
C GLY A 169 4.75 -19.69 -11.33
N PHE A 170 4.67 -18.67 -12.19
CA PHE A 170 5.80 -17.82 -12.53
C PHE A 170 6.34 -17.07 -11.30
N LEU A 171 5.47 -16.39 -10.54
CA LEU A 171 5.86 -15.65 -9.34
C LEU A 171 6.46 -16.57 -8.27
N LEU A 172 5.88 -17.75 -8.05
CA LEU A 172 6.39 -18.74 -7.12
C LEU A 172 7.75 -19.31 -7.54
N GLY A 173 8.00 -19.41 -8.85
CA GLY A 173 9.24 -19.89 -9.43
C GLY A 173 10.37 -18.85 -9.48
N CYS A 174 10.08 -17.56 -9.28
CA CYS A 174 11.07 -16.50 -9.34
C CYS A 174 12.10 -16.61 -8.21
N LYS A 175 13.38 -16.64 -8.60
CA LYS A 175 14.51 -16.65 -7.66
C LYS A 175 14.90 -15.24 -7.21
N VAL A 176 14.71 -14.27 -8.07
CA VAL A 176 14.92 -12.85 -7.76
C VAL A 176 13.73 -12.28 -6.97
N PRO A 177 13.93 -11.25 -6.15
CA PRO A 177 12.82 -10.60 -5.48
C PRO A 177 11.85 -9.98 -6.49
N VAL A 178 10.57 -10.11 -6.18
CA VAL A 178 9.49 -9.50 -6.97
C VAL A 178 8.72 -8.53 -6.10
N LEU A 179 8.54 -7.30 -6.59
CA LEU A 179 7.61 -6.31 -6.02
C LEU A 179 6.48 -6.13 -7.03
N TYR A 180 5.26 -6.42 -6.64
CA TYR A 180 4.13 -6.35 -7.57
C TYR A 180 2.91 -5.70 -6.95
N ILE A 181 2.12 -5.04 -7.80
CA ILE A 181 0.80 -4.52 -7.45
C ILE A 181 -0.22 -5.50 -8.00
N SER A 182 -1.22 -5.85 -7.22
CA SER A 182 -2.39 -6.57 -7.72
C SER A 182 -3.62 -6.28 -6.85
N HIS A 183 -4.79 -6.34 -7.47
CA HIS A 183 -6.09 -6.34 -6.83
C HIS A 183 -6.75 -7.74 -6.82
N ASP A 184 -6.08 -8.73 -7.38
CA ASP A 184 -6.53 -10.12 -7.42
C ASP A 184 -6.21 -10.81 -6.09
N GLU A 185 -7.24 -11.02 -5.25
CA GLU A 185 -7.06 -11.63 -3.93
C GLU A 185 -6.50 -13.05 -4.00
N PRO A 186 -7.00 -13.97 -4.86
CA PRO A 186 -6.42 -15.30 -5.04
C PRO A 186 -4.92 -15.25 -5.37
N LEU A 187 -4.49 -14.38 -6.28
CA LEU A 187 -3.08 -14.23 -6.61
C LEU A 187 -2.27 -13.79 -5.39
N LEU A 188 -2.79 -12.82 -4.61
CA LEU A 188 -2.15 -12.33 -3.39
C LEU A 188 -2.05 -13.44 -2.33
N GLU A 189 -3.11 -14.21 -2.12
CA GLU A 189 -3.17 -15.31 -1.15
C GLU A 189 -2.13 -16.39 -1.43
N HIS A 190 -1.98 -16.77 -2.69
CA HIS A 190 -1.10 -17.87 -3.10
C HIS A 190 0.36 -17.45 -3.23
N THR A 191 0.65 -16.20 -3.55
CA THR A 191 2.00 -15.80 -3.92
C THR A 191 2.69 -14.87 -2.94
N ALA A 192 1.98 -13.96 -2.25
CA ALA A 192 2.60 -12.95 -1.41
C ALA A 192 3.19 -13.54 -0.12
N ASN A 193 4.44 -13.17 0.19
CA ASN A 193 5.09 -13.45 1.48
C ASN A 193 5.57 -12.18 2.20
N VAL A 194 5.45 -11.04 1.54
CA VAL A 194 5.65 -9.70 2.11
C VAL A 194 4.50 -8.82 1.65
N ILE A 195 3.90 -8.07 2.56
CA ILE A 195 2.82 -7.13 2.25
C ILE A 195 3.32 -5.71 2.52
N ILE A 196 3.18 -4.83 1.53
CA ILE A 196 3.40 -3.39 1.65
C ILE A 196 2.04 -2.72 1.44
N HIS A 197 1.43 -2.26 2.52
CA HIS A 197 0.10 -1.64 2.47
C HIS A 197 0.23 -0.13 2.52
N LEU A 198 -0.24 0.53 1.45
CA LEU A 198 -0.35 1.97 1.33
C LEU A 198 -1.80 2.36 1.60
N GLU A 199 -2.05 3.08 2.69
CA GLU A 199 -3.40 3.50 3.08
C GLU A 199 -3.44 4.97 3.46
N ARG A 200 -4.63 5.58 3.36
CA ARG A 200 -4.89 6.93 3.84
C ARG A 200 -5.92 6.89 4.95
N LEU A 201 -5.52 7.33 6.13
CA LEU A 201 -6.36 7.45 7.30
C LEU A 201 -7.02 8.85 7.38
N ARG A 202 -7.94 9.04 8.33
CA ARG A 202 -8.56 10.32 8.65
C ARG A 202 -9.13 11.04 7.42
N ARG A 203 -10.13 10.43 6.77
CA ARG A 203 -10.78 10.97 5.56
C ARG A 203 -9.79 11.17 4.39
N ARG A 204 -8.81 10.28 4.26
CA ARG A 204 -7.80 10.25 3.20
C ARG A 204 -6.76 11.39 3.27
N THR A 205 -6.54 11.98 4.44
CA THR A 205 -5.58 13.09 4.58
C THR A 205 -4.23 12.67 5.16
N ALA A 206 -4.16 11.56 5.92
CA ALA A 206 -2.93 11.09 6.52
C ALA A 206 -2.49 9.77 5.87
N PRO A 207 -1.38 9.74 5.11
CA PRO A 207 -0.83 8.51 4.57
C PRO A 207 -0.28 7.64 5.70
N ARG A 208 -0.43 6.33 5.56
CA ARG A 208 0.17 5.33 6.42
C ARG A 208 0.71 4.21 5.58
N CYS A 209 1.95 3.85 5.84
CA CYS A 209 2.61 2.71 5.20
C CYS A 209 2.83 1.60 6.24
N THR A 210 2.44 0.40 5.90
CA THR A 210 2.66 -0.78 6.74
C THR A 210 3.42 -1.83 5.93
N VAL A 211 4.50 -2.35 6.49
CA VAL A 211 5.26 -3.45 5.90
C VAL A 211 5.17 -4.66 6.82
N ALA A 212 4.69 -5.78 6.30
CA ALA A 212 4.53 -7.01 7.05
C ALA A 212 5.16 -8.18 6.29
N ARG A 213 6.06 -8.93 6.94
CA ARG A 213 6.66 -10.15 6.39
C ARG A 213 5.76 -11.34 6.75
N THR A 214 4.67 -11.45 6.03
CA THR A 214 3.65 -12.48 6.22
C THR A 214 2.85 -12.68 4.94
N GLY A 215 2.14 -13.79 4.81
CA GLY A 215 1.20 -13.99 3.71
C GLY A 215 -0.03 -13.09 3.81
N TYR A 216 -0.73 -12.94 2.69
CA TYR A 216 -1.87 -12.02 2.57
C TYR A 216 -3.00 -12.35 3.55
N VAL A 217 -3.41 -13.61 3.66
CA VAL A 217 -4.48 -14.04 4.57
C VAL A 217 -4.16 -13.67 6.03
N GLN A 218 -2.95 -14.02 6.49
CA GLN A 218 -2.53 -13.69 7.86
C GLN A 218 -2.48 -12.19 8.09
N TYR A 219 -2.06 -11.40 7.11
CA TYR A 219 -2.06 -9.95 7.19
C TYR A 219 -3.47 -9.39 7.39
N VAL A 220 -4.43 -9.85 6.58
CA VAL A 220 -5.84 -9.43 6.66
C VAL A 220 -6.45 -9.78 8.02
N GLU A 221 -6.21 -11.00 8.52
CA GLU A 221 -6.68 -11.45 9.84
C GLU A 221 -6.10 -10.61 10.98
N GLN A 222 -4.80 -10.37 10.98
CA GLN A 222 -4.13 -9.54 11.99
C GLN A 222 -4.67 -8.11 11.99
N ARG A 223 -4.93 -7.57 10.79
CA ARG A 223 -5.50 -6.24 10.61
C ARG A 223 -6.93 -6.17 11.16
N ALA A 224 -7.77 -7.13 10.82
CA ALA A 224 -9.15 -7.22 11.31
C ALA A 224 -9.18 -7.32 12.84
N ALA A 225 -8.34 -8.17 13.44
CA ALA A 225 -8.20 -8.28 14.89
C ALA A 225 -7.72 -6.97 15.55
N GLY A 226 -6.81 -6.25 14.88
CA GLY A 226 -6.33 -4.93 15.32
C GLY A 226 -7.45 -3.91 15.38
N PHE A 227 -8.28 -3.81 14.34
CA PHE A 227 -9.45 -2.92 14.32
C PHE A 227 -10.48 -3.27 15.38
N ALA A 228 -10.81 -4.55 15.54
CA ALA A 228 -11.75 -5.00 16.57
C ALA A 228 -11.28 -4.61 17.98
N ARG A 229 -9.99 -4.74 18.27
CA ARG A 229 -9.41 -4.31 19.56
C ARG A 229 -9.48 -2.79 19.75
N GLN A 230 -9.17 -2.00 18.71
CA GLN A 230 -9.26 -0.54 18.76
C GLN A 230 -10.71 -0.09 19.03
N GLU A 231 -11.68 -0.68 18.34
CA GLU A 231 -13.10 -0.37 18.53
C GLU A 231 -13.56 -0.74 19.95
N GLN A 232 -13.15 -1.90 20.46
CA GLN A 232 -13.46 -2.31 21.83
C GLN A 232 -12.86 -1.35 22.86
N ASN A 233 -11.63 -0.90 22.67
CA ASN A 233 -10.98 0.06 23.57
C ASN A 233 -11.69 1.41 23.52
N ALA A 234 -12.00 1.92 22.33
CA ALA A 234 -12.72 3.17 22.16
C ALA A 234 -14.13 3.12 22.82
N ARG A 235 -14.83 1.98 22.70
CA ARG A 235 -16.12 1.78 23.39
C ARG A 235 -15.96 1.78 24.93
N LYS A 236 -14.92 1.15 25.46
CA LYS A 236 -14.61 1.16 26.91
C LYS A 236 -14.29 2.56 27.40
N GLU A 237 -13.40 3.28 26.73
CA GLU A 237 -13.04 4.65 27.07
C GLU A 237 -14.25 5.58 27.07
N ARG A 238 -15.14 5.43 26.08
CA ARG A 238 -16.37 6.20 25.99
C ARG A 238 -17.33 5.87 27.14
N ALA A 239 -17.50 4.59 27.47
CA ALA A 239 -18.33 4.17 28.59
C ALA A 239 -17.79 4.67 29.95
N GLU A 240 -16.46 4.64 30.14
CA GLU A 240 -15.82 5.21 31.34
C GLU A 240 -15.99 6.73 31.43
N PHE A 241 -15.86 7.43 30.31
CA PHE A 241 -16.11 8.86 30.25
C PHE A 241 -17.55 9.21 30.59
N ASP A 242 -18.52 8.51 29.99
CA ASP A 242 -19.96 8.69 30.27
C ASP A 242 -20.28 8.43 31.75
N ALA A 243 -19.72 7.37 32.33
CA ALA A 243 -19.92 7.06 33.75
C ALA A 243 -19.32 8.16 34.68
N LYS A 244 -18.15 8.72 34.31
CA LYS A 244 -17.56 9.86 35.04
C LYS A 244 -18.43 11.11 34.91
N LEU A 245 -18.97 11.37 33.72
CA LEU A 245 -19.84 12.51 33.43
C LEU A 245 -21.14 12.43 34.23
N ASP A 246 -21.74 11.24 34.34
CA ASP A 246 -22.97 11.02 35.11
C ASP A 246 -22.73 11.18 36.60
N LYS A 247 -21.62 10.67 37.14
CA LYS A 247 -21.22 10.95 38.54
C LYS A 247 -21.06 12.44 38.79
N PHE A 248 -20.41 13.16 37.85
CA PHE A 248 -20.27 14.61 37.96
C PHE A 248 -21.64 15.30 37.99
N ARG A 249 -22.56 14.92 37.07
CA ARG A 249 -23.95 15.46 37.05
C ARG A 249 -24.68 15.22 38.35
N GLN A 250 -24.57 14.02 38.92
CA GLN A 250 -25.20 13.67 40.20
C GLN A 250 -24.63 14.53 41.33
N ILE A 251 -23.30 14.69 41.41
CA ILE A 251 -22.66 15.51 42.44
C ILE A 251 -23.09 16.97 42.29
N ARG A 252 -23.11 17.51 41.09
CA ARG A 252 -23.53 18.88 40.80
C ARG A 252 -24.95 19.11 41.24
N ASN A 253 -25.90 18.27 40.81
CA ASN A 253 -27.30 18.38 41.13
C ASN A 253 -27.52 18.31 42.67
N LYS A 254 -26.78 17.42 43.38
CA LYS A 254 -26.86 17.31 44.85
C LYS A 254 -26.37 18.58 45.55
N VAL A 255 -25.29 19.19 45.06
CA VAL A 255 -24.73 20.44 45.61
C VAL A 255 -25.67 21.62 45.32
N GLU A 256 -26.22 21.71 44.10
CA GLU A 256 -27.20 22.75 43.70
C GLU A 256 -28.49 22.64 44.57
N HIS A 257 -29.01 21.43 44.75
CA HIS A 257 -30.16 21.21 45.62
C HIS A 257 -29.90 21.62 47.10
N GLN A 258 -28.72 21.26 47.63
CA GLN A 258 -28.32 21.67 48.99
C GLN A 258 -28.19 23.20 49.11
N GLN A 259 -27.73 23.89 48.06
CA GLN A 259 -27.67 25.36 48.03
C GLN A 259 -29.05 26.01 48.05
N ALA A 260 -30.05 25.41 47.36
CA ALA A 260 -31.40 25.93 47.29
C ALA A 260 -32.16 25.79 48.60
N VAL A 261 -31.79 24.83 49.45
CA VAL A 261 -32.51 24.49 50.70
C VAL A 261 -31.88 25.18 51.93
N ILE A 262 -30.66 25.69 51.82
CA ILE A 262 -29.97 26.37 52.93
C ILE A 262 -30.66 27.69 53.30
N THR A 263 -31.12 27.79 54.53
CA THR A 263 -31.69 29.01 55.13
C THR A 263 -30.56 30.02 55.46
N ARG A 264 -30.86 31.35 55.36
CA ARG A 264 -29.94 32.45 55.66
C ARG A 264 -29.38 32.43 57.13
N GLN A 265 -29.84 31.52 57.97
CA GLN A 265 -29.43 31.42 59.36
C GLN A 265 -28.27 30.46 59.67
N ASP A 266 -27.70 29.76 58.63
CA ASP A 266 -26.53 28.89 58.80
C ASP A 266 -25.29 29.37 57.98
N PRO A 267 -24.48 30.29 58.52
CA PRO A 267 -23.30 30.84 57.85
C PRO A 267 -22.19 29.79 57.67
N HIS A 268 -22.14 28.73 58.46
CA HIS A 268 -21.12 27.70 58.40
C HIS A 268 -21.39 26.72 57.26
N GLY A 269 -22.63 26.26 57.14
CA GLY A 269 -23.09 25.42 56.01
C GLY A 269 -22.92 26.12 54.66
N GLY A 270 -23.19 27.42 54.59
CA GLY A 270 -23.02 28.23 53.39
C GLY A 270 -21.58 28.29 52.90
N ARG A 271 -20.57 28.41 53.81
CA ARG A 271 -19.15 28.37 53.39
C ARG A 271 -18.71 27.00 52.91
N LEU A 272 -19.18 25.92 53.49
CA LEU A 272 -18.85 24.55 53.08
C LEU A 272 -19.42 24.21 51.71
N LEU A 273 -20.64 24.65 51.44
CA LEU A 273 -21.31 24.49 50.14
C LEU A 273 -20.59 25.31 49.03
N LYS A 274 -20.16 26.51 49.35
CA LYS A 274 -19.40 27.33 48.40
C LYS A 274 -18.06 26.66 47.99
N LYS A 275 -17.37 26.00 48.96
CA LYS A 275 -16.17 25.20 48.66
C LYS A 275 -16.49 23.96 47.78
N LYS A 276 -17.61 23.26 48.09
CA LYS A 276 -18.05 22.13 47.26
C LYS A 276 -18.41 22.54 45.84
N MET A 277 -19.11 23.68 45.65
CA MET A 277 -19.46 24.19 44.35
C MET A 277 -18.21 24.57 43.54
N HIS A 278 -17.19 25.19 44.18
CA HIS A 278 -15.95 25.51 43.52
C HIS A 278 -15.19 24.24 43.04
N ALA A 279 -15.22 23.16 43.82
CA ALA A 279 -14.67 21.87 43.43
C ALA A 279 -15.43 21.24 42.24
N VAL A 280 -16.76 21.32 42.24
CA VAL A 280 -17.63 20.86 41.13
C VAL A 280 -17.34 21.66 39.85
N GLN A 281 -17.20 22.98 39.93
CA GLN A 281 -16.85 23.82 38.79
C GLN A 281 -15.45 23.52 38.23
N SER A 282 -14.49 23.23 39.13
CA SER A 282 -13.12 22.82 38.73
C SER A 282 -13.14 21.46 38.01
N MET A 283 -13.96 20.51 38.49
CA MET A 283 -14.18 19.23 37.79
C MET A 283 -14.83 19.43 36.43
N GLY A 284 -15.85 20.30 36.29
CA GLY A 284 -16.49 20.63 35.05
C GLY A 284 -15.52 21.14 33.99
N ARG A 285 -14.63 22.08 34.37
CA ARG A 285 -13.59 22.60 33.47
C ARG A 285 -12.56 21.57 33.02
N ARG A 286 -12.35 20.48 33.79
CA ARG A 286 -11.52 19.35 33.35
C ARG A 286 -12.21 18.53 32.26
N PHE A 287 -13.50 18.23 32.42
CA PHE A 287 -14.29 17.51 31.41
C PHE A 287 -14.47 18.27 30.10
N GLU A 288 -14.39 19.61 30.11
CA GLU A 288 -14.44 20.44 28.89
C GLU A 288 -13.10 20.45 28.12
N ARG A 289 -12.00 19.97 28.74
CA ARG A 289 -10.65 19.94 28.14
C ARG A 289 -10.23 18.53 27.71
N GLU A 290 -10.89 17.50 28.19
CA GLU A 290 -10.73 16.10 27.78
C GLU A 290 -11.66 15.74 26.61
#